data_876161e23b3963ef02f650463aa6ebbb
#
_entry.id   876161e23b3963ef02f650463aa6ebbb
#
_cell.length_a   1.000
_cell.length_b   1.000
_cell.length_c   1.000
_cell.angle_alpha   90.00
_cell.angle_beta   90.00
_cell.angle_gamma   90.00
#
_symmetry.space_group_name_H-M   'P 1'
#
loop_
_entity.id
_entity.type
_entity.pdbx_description
1 polymer ?
#
loop_
_entity_poly.entity_id
_entity_poly.type
_entity_poly.pdbx_seq_one_letter_code
_entity_poly.pdbx_strand_id
1 'polypeptide(L)'
;NNEYYTIEPNQVDLSYDTKDVVDSAYNLTRENSYFSNIVTYISTKFKGHDFSIKVSYDEDKLDKKISSISKQINKSSVDASISVTSGIYVKESQTGLKCDDKENKKLIEKAYKDKNYETIALKVDVTQPKIKTEDLKSIDSVLAGYSTTFNSSIYGRSYNIALALKRCSTVVMPGETFSYNKATGPRTISNGFQNASVIVSGTYQDAPGGGVCQGSTTLFNAALLSGLDITQVRNHSKTSSYVPRGRDAMVNDSDSDFKFTNNFNHPVYISAYAGGGQASVKIYGSSQDKVSVSIKTDNFIYNGLPGAKTYRTITKNGKSETKHIYTAVYQE
;
A
#
# COMPACT_ATOMS: atom_id res chain seq x y z
N ASN A 1 20.68 -18.75 -5.07
CA ASN A 1 22.09 -18.39 -5.15
C ASN A 1 22.51 -17.90 -3.80
N ASN A 2 23.61 -18.46 -3.25
CA ASN A 2 24.24 -17.94 -2.05
C ASN A 2 25.11 -16.75 -2.46
N GLU A 3 24.82 -15.57 -1.94
CA GLU A 3 25.67 -14.39 -2.09
C GLU A 3 26.54 -14.27 -0.85
N TYR A 4 27.83 -13.97 -1.04
CA TYR A 4 28.82 -13.84 0.04
C TYR A 4 29.31 -12.39 0.12
N TYR A 5 29.42 -11.90 1.34
CA TYR A 5 29.94 -10.58 1.65
C TYR A 5 31.11 -10.74 2.61
N THR A 6 32.21 -10.06 2.34
CA THR A 6 33.42 -10.15 3.17
C THR A 6 33.61 -8.87 3.98
N ILE A 7 33.96 -9.03 5.24
CA ILE A 7 34.42 -7.96 6.12
C ILE A 7 35.88 -8.25 6.46
N GLU A 8 36.78 -7.51 5.86
CA GLU A 8 38.21 -7.64 6.15
C GLU A 8 38.56 -6.99 7.50
N PRO A 9 39.48 -7.56 8.31
CA PRO A 9 39.86 -7.02 9.63
C PRO A 9 40.20 -5.54 9.61
N ASN A 10 40.94 -5.07 8.60
CA ASN A 10 41.36 -3.68 8.45
C ASN A 10 40.20 -2.72 8.14
N GLN A 11 39.05 -3.22 7.70
CA GLN A 11 37.86 -2.39 7.42
C GLN A 11 37.10 -1.99 8.68
N VAL A 12 37.37 -2.68 9.81
CA VAL A 12 36.73 -2.48 11.10
C VAL A 12 37.73 -2.34 12.23
N ASP A 13 39.04 -2.17 11.91
CA ASP A 13 40.15 -2.11 12.85
C ASP A 13 40.16 -3.29 13.86
N LEU A 14 39.82 -4.48 13.38
CA LEU A 14 39.77 -5.68 14.22
C LEU A 14 41.16 -6.05 14.68
N SER A 15 41.37 -6.15 15.98
CA SER A 15 42.61 -6.53 16.59
C SER A 15 42.41 -7.38 17.84
N TYR A 16 43.48 -8.07 18.24
CA TYR A 16 43.52 -8.89 19.44
C TYR A 16 44.70 -8.47 20.30
N ASP A 17 44.53 -8.41 21.63
CA ASP A 17 45.55 -8.01 22.62
C ASP A 17 46.58 -9.09 22.87
N THR A 18 47.05 -9.75 21.82
CA THR A 18 48.01 -10.88 21.93
C THR A 18 49.29 -10.50 22.63
N LYS A 19 49.78 -9.24 22.43
CA LYS A 19 51.00 -8.75 23.11
C LYS A 19 50.82 -8.67 24.62
N ASP A 20 49.71 -8.06 25.08
CA ASP A 20 49.40 -7.90 26.50
C ASP A 20 49.22 -9.25 27.20
N VAL A 21 48.63 -10.22 26.48
CA VAL A 21 48.49 -11.60 26.98
C VAL A 21 49.85 -12.30 27.09
N VAL A 22 50.71 -12.14 26.10
CA VAL A 22 52.07 -12.71 26.15
C VAL A 22 52.88 -12.07 27.27
N ASP A 23 52.83 -10.74 27.43
CA ASP A 23 53.51 -10.02 28.51
C ASP A 23 52.97 -10.45 29.87
N SER A 24 51.65 -10.59 30.03
CA SER A 24 51.03 -11.10 31.26
C SER A 24 51.44 -12.54 31.59
N ALA A 25 51.50 -13.40 30.59
CA ALA A 25 51.96 -14.78 30.75
C ALA A 25 53.44 -14.84 31.14
N TYR A 26 54.25 -14.01 30.50
CA TYR A 26 55.67 -13.92 30.82
C TYR A 26 55.92 -13.42 32.25
N ASN A 27 55.14 -12.47 32.72
CA ASN A 27 55.27 -11.83 34.03
C ASN A 27 54.60 -12.60 35.17
N LEU A 28 53.74 -13.57 34.88
CA LEU A 28 52.92 -14.33 35.86
C LEU A 28 53.71 -14.83 37.09
N THR A 29 54.98 -15.20 36.91
CA THR A 29 55.85 -15.69 37.97
C THR A 29 57.07 -14.78 38.23
N ARG A 30 57.04 -13.49 37.81
CA ARG A 30 58.17 -12.58 37.85
C ARG A 30 57.94 -11.23 38.52
N GLU A 31 56.69 -10.82 38.69
CA GLU A 31 56.31 -9.49 39.19
C GLU A 31 56.06 -9.44 40.71
N ASN A 32 55.91 -10.60 41.37
CA ASN A 32 55.61 -10.68 42.79
C ASN A 32 56.83 -11.00 43.64
N SER A 33 56.66 -11.10 44.99
CA SER A 33 57.69 -11.53 45.89
C SER A 33 58.16 -12.94 45.53
N TYR A 34 59.42 -13.27 45.92
CA TYR A 34 60.04 -14.57 45.61
C TYR A 34 59.16 -15.77 46.04
N PHE A 35 58.62 -15.72 47.27
CA PHE A 35 57.75 -16.78 47.77
C PHE A 35 56.41 -16.87 46.97
N SER A 36 55.78 -15.74 46.65
CA SER A 36 54.59 -15.69 45.84
C SER A 36 54.81 -16.26 44.45
N ASN A 37 55.92 -15.91 43.81
CA ASN A 37 56.26 -16.41 42.48
C ASN A 37 56.48 -17.94 42.47
N ILE A 38 57.09 -18.52 43.52
CA ILE A 38 57.24 -19.97 43.66
C ILE A 38 55.86 -20.62 43.79
N VAL A 39 54.99 -20.11 44.67
CA VAL A 39 53.65 -20.64 44.86
C VAL A 39 52.84 -20.59 43.54
N THR A 40 52.90 -19.45 42.82
CA THR A 40 52.25 -19.28 41.51
C THR A 40 52.83 -20.27 40.50
N TYR A 41 54.12 -20.44 40.43
CA TYR A 41 54.78 -21.41 39.54
C TYR A 41 54.29 -22.85 39.80
N ILE A 42 54.29 -23.27 41.08
CA ILE A 42 53.81 -24.61 41.47
C ILE A 42 52.34 -24.78 41.14
N SER A 43 51.51 -23.79 41.48
CA SER A 43 50.06 -23.82 41.21
C SER A 43 49.81 -23.92 39.71
N THR A 44 50.48 -23.11 38.90
CA THR A 44 50.31 -23.09 37.44
C THR A 44 50.73 -24.41 36.80
N LYS A 45 51.81 -25.05 37.33
CA LYS A 45 52.28 -26.35 36.87
C LYS A 45 51.22 -27.48 37.06
N PHE A 46 50.41 -27.41 38.14
CA PHE A 46 49.40 -28.44 38.45
C PHE A 46 47.99 -28.10 37.98
N LYS A 47 47.62 -26.82 37.95
CA LYS A 47 46.26 -26.37 37.64
C LYS A 47 46.14 -25.70 36.27
N GLY A 48 47.25 -25.33 35.64
CA GLY A 48 47.26 -24.44 34.48
C GLY A 48 46.95 -22.99 34.88
N HIS A 49 47.01 -22.09 33.90
CA HIS A 49 46.56 -20.72 34.01
C HIS A 49 46.10 -20.25 32.62
N ASP A 50 44.81 -19.89 32.52
CA ASP A 50 44.21 -19.47 31.28
C ASP A 50 44.28 -17.95 31.14
N PHE A 51 44.71 -17.49 29.98
CA PHE A 51 44.69 -16.08 29.59
C PHE A 51 43.63 -15.85 28.55
N SER A 52 42.72 -14.93 28.82
CA SER A 52 41.68 -14.54 27.85
C SER A 52 42.24 -13.48 26.89
N ILE A 53 42.23 -13.79 25.62
CA ILE A 53 42.54 -12.81 24.57
C ILE A 53 41.32 -11.93 24.33
N LYS A 54 41.47 -10.61 24.50
CA LYS A 54 40.37 -9.65 24.22
C LYS A 54 40.39 -9.26 22.75
N VAL A 55 39.20 -9.06 22.22
CA VAL A 55 38.99 -8.52 20.88
C VAL A 55 38.67 -7.04 20.97
N SER A 56 39.19 -6.27 20.06
CA SER A 56 38.92 -4.85 19.87
C SER A 56 38.57 -4.58 18.42
N TYR A 57 37.60 -3.74 18.15
CA TYR A 57 37.20 -3.31 16.81
C TYR A 57 36.53 -1.94 16.91
N ASP A 58 36.45 -1.24 15.78
CA ASP A 58 35.74 0.04 15.65
C ASP A 58 34.27 -0.22 15.35
N GLU A 59 33.40 0.08 16.34
CA GLU A 59 31.94 -0.14 16.23
C GLU A 59 31.32 0.68 15.10
N ASP A 60 31.75 1.94 14.92
CA ASP A 60 31.18 2.81 13.87
C ASP A 60 31.53 2.30 12.47
N LYS A 61 32.74 1.77 12.30
CA LYS A 61 33.17 1.15 11.04
C LYS A 61 32.41 -0.13 10.77
N LEU A 62 32.18 -0.96 11.81
CA LEU A 62 31.37 -2.17 11.70
C LEU A 62 29.92 -1.85 11.30
N ASP A 63 29.30 -0.87 11.97
CA ASP A 63 27.94 -0.44 11.66
C ASP A 63 27.81 0.10 10.21
N LYS A 64 28.76 0.89 9.76
CA LYS A 64 28.83 1.37 8.37
C LYS A 64 28.97 0.21 7.38
N LYS A 65 29.78 -0.79 7.69
CA LYS A 65 29.98 -1.95 6.82
C LYS A 65 28.72 -2.80 6.74
N ILE A 66 28.08 -3.09 7.88
CA ILE A 66 26.80 -3.81 7.94
C ILE A 66 25.76 -3.05 7.13
N SER A 67 25.60 -1.74 7.36
CA SER A 67 24.65 -0.91 6.60
C SER A 67 24.91 -0.92 5.08
N SER A 68 26.19 -0.96 4.67
CA SER A 68 26.57 -1.07 3.26
C SER A 68 26.15 -2.41 2.65
N ILE A 69 26.33 -3.52 3.38
CA ILE A 69 25.88 -4.85 2.97
C ILE A 69 24.34 -4.89 2.91
N SER A 70 23.68 -4.37 3.93
CA SER A 70 22.23 -4.32 3.99
C SER A 70 21.60 -3.55 2.83
N LYS A 71 22.20 -2.45 2.39
CA LYS A 71 21.75 -1.70 1.19
C LYS A 71 21.82 -2.52 -0.09
N GLN A 72 22.71 -3.49 -0.18
CA GLN A 72 22.80 -4.38 -1.35
C GLN A 72 21.76 -5.50 -1.30
N ILE A 73 21.43 -5.99 -0.09
CA ILE A 73 20.46 -7.07 0.13
C ILE A 73 19.03 -6.55 0.09
N ASN A 74 18.78 -5.38 0.70
CA ASN A 74 17.42 -4.85 0.89
C ASN A 74 16.73 -4.56 -0.44
N LYS A 75 15.56 -5.18 -0.60
CA LYS A 75 14.65 -4.96 -1.73
C LYS A 75 13.24 -4.73 -1.19
N SER A 76 12.57 -3.70 -1.65
CA SER A 76 11.15 -3.51 -1.34
C SER A 76 10.31 -4.59 -2.03
N SER A 77 9.29 -5.09 -1.35
CA SER A 77 8.26 -5.91 -2.00
C SER A 77 7.52 -5.10 -3.07
N VAL A 78 7.10 -5.75 -4.13
CA VAL A 78 6.30 -5.15 -5.20
C VAL A 78 4.95 -5.84 -5.24
N ASP A 79 3.87 -5.09 -5.12
CA ASP A 79 2.52 -5.61 -5.24
C ASP A 79 2.23 -6.08 -6.67
N ALA A 80 1.44 -7.15 -6.79
CA ALA A 80 0.87 -7.50 -8.07
C ALA A 80 -0.03 -6.38 -8.58
N SER A 81 -0.08 -6.20 -9.88
CA SER A 81 -0.94 -5.20 -10.52
C SER A 81 -1.66 -5.80 -11.71
N ILE A 82 -2.80 -5.20 -12.05
CA ILE A 82 -3.64 -5.66 -13.15
C ILE A 82 -3.74 -4.55 -14.20
N SER A 83 -3.70 -4.93 -15.44
CA SER A 83 -4.00 -4.05 -16.58
C SER A 83 -5.04 -4.71 -17.47
N VAL A 84 -5.92 -3.88 -18.02
CA VAL A 84 -7.01 -4.34 -18.90
C VAL A 84 -6.90 -3.57 -20.21
N THR A 85 -6.58 -4.30 -21.28
CA THR A 85 -6.51 -3.78 -22.65
C THR A 85 -7.41 -4.64 -23.55
N SER A 86 -6.85 -5.55 -24.34
CA SER A 86 -7.59 -6.58 -25.07
C SER A 86 -8.00 -7.79 -24.23
N GLY A 87 -7.46 -7.90 -23.01
CA GLY A 87 -7.70 -8.95 -22.02
C GLY A 87 -7.30 -8.45 -20.63
N ILE A 88 -7.41 -9.35 -19.64
CA ILE A 88 -6.98 -9.12 -18.27
C ILE A 88 -5.56 -9.66 -18.12
N TYR A 89 -4.61 -8.79 -17.78
CA TYR A 89 -3.20 -9.13 -17.61
C TYR A 89 -2.75 -8.84 -16.19
N VAL A 90 -2.19 -9.83 -15.52
CA VAL A 90 -1.63 -9.70 -14.18
C VAL A 90 -0.12 -9.59 -14.27
N LYS A 91 0.44 -8.50 -13.74
CA LYS A 91 1.88 -8.37 -13.48
C LYS A 91 2.16 -8.97 -12.12
N GLU A 92 3.14 -9.86 -12.06
CA GLU A 92 3.47 -10.63 -10.86
C GLU A 92 3.99 -9.74 -9.73
N SER A 93 3.63 -10.12 -8.51
CA SER A 93 4.20 -9.56 -7.29
C SER A 93 5.62 -10.08 -7.06
N GLN A 94 6.41 -9.32 -6.31
CA GLN A 94 7.75 -9.73 -5.89
C GLN A 94 7.86 -9.58 -4.37
N THR A 95 8.44 -10.59 -3.72
CA THR A 95 8.82 -10.50 -2.32
C THR A 95 9.99 -9.54 -2.15
N GLY A 96 9.99 -8.81 -1.05
CA GLY A 96 11.12 -7.99 -0.65
C GLY A 96 12.02 -8.71 0.34
N LEU A 97 13.20 -8.16 0.58
CA LEU A 97 14.18 -8.61 1.55
C LEU A 97 14.55 -7.46 2.47
N LYS A 98 14.66 -7.72 3.77
CA LYS A 98 15.09 -6.74 4.77
C LYS A 98 16.12 -7.37 5.69
N CYS A 99 17.32 -6.85 5.66
CA CYS A 99 18.41 -7.25 6.54
C CYS A 99 18.16 -6.75 7.97
N ASP A 100 18.36 -7.61 8.96
CA ASP A 100 18.31 -7.23 10.37
C ASP A 100 19.70 -6.81 10.84
N ASP A 101 20.03 -5.52 10.72
CA ASP A 101 21.34 -4.98 11.03
C ASP A 101 21.76 -5.24 12.49
N LYS A 102 20.79 -5.19 13.44
CA LYS A 102 21.06 -5.39 14.86
C LYS A 102 21.41 -6.84 15.19
N GLU A 103 20.63 -7.77 14.68
CA GLU A 103 20.92 -9.19 14.90
C GLU A 103 22.18 -9.62 14.16
N ASN A 104 22.42 -9.12 12.96
CA ASN A 104 23.63 -9.39 12.20
C ASN A 104 24.88 -8.83 12.90
N LYS A 105 24.80 -7.62 13.49
CA LYS A 105 25.89 -7.07 14.32
C LYS A 105 26.23 -8.02 15.46
N LYS A 106 25.23 -8.50 16.22
CA LYS A 106 25.44 -9.46 17.33
C LYS A 106 26.10 -10.78 16.88
N LEU A 107 25.70 -11.29 15.71
CA LEU A 107 26.30 -12.51 15.15
C LEU A 107 27.77 -12.29 14.81
N ILE A 108 28.12 -11.14 14.20
CA ILE A 108 29.49 -10.79 13.84
C ILE A 108 30.33 -10.55 15.10
N GLU A 109 29.84 -9.79 16.07
CA GLU A 109 30.51 -9.56 17.36
C GLU A 109 30.79 -10.85 18.13
N LYS A 110 29.81 -11.77 18.10
CA LYS A 110 29.99 -13.11 18.68
C LYS A 110 31.10 -13.86 17.96
N ALA A 111 31.13 -13.86 16.63
CA ALA A 111 32.18 -14.51 15.85
C ALA A 111 33.55 -13.94 16.15
N TYR A 112 33.70 -12.61 16.32
CA TYR A 112 34.94 -11.99 16.74
C TYR A 112 35.40 -12.46 18.13
N LYS A 113 34.48 -12.54 19.10
CA LYS A 113 34.75 -13.05 20.47
C LYS A 113 35.16 -14.52 20.47
N ASP A 114 34.43 -15.32 19.69
CA ASP A 114 34.65 -16.76 19.57
C ASP A 114 35.86 -17.10 18.68
N LYS A 115 36.49 -16.08 18.03
CA LYS A 115 37.57 -16.24 17.03
C LYS A 115 37.15 -17.19 15.91
N ASN A 116 35.87 -17.13 15.54
CA ASN A 116 35.31 -17.92 14.45
C ASN A 116 35.37 -17.14 13.16
N TYR A 117 36.18 -17.63 12.21
CA TYR A 117 36.36 -17.02 10.89
C TYR A 117 35.59 -17.72 9.78
N GLU A 118 34.61 -18.58 10.16
CA GLU A 118 33.75 -19.24 9.20
C GLU A 118 32.65 -18.30 8.68
N THR A 119 32.00 -18.74 7.62
CA THR A 119 30.86 -18.01 7.03
C THR A 119 29.69 -17.93 8.01
N ILE A 120 29.20 -16.73 8.26
CA ILE A 120 28.03 -16.46 9.10
C ILE A 120 26.82 -16.27 8.20
N ALA A 121 25.74 -17.01 8.47
CA ALA A 121 24.45 -16.79 7.81
C ALA A 121 23.82 -15.49 8.31
N LEU A 122 23.61 -14.54 7.43
CA LEU A 122 22.95 -13.29 7.77
C LEU A 122 21.45 -13.50 8.04
N LYS A 123 20.94 -12.79 9.04
CA LYS A 123 19.52 -12.71 9.31
C LYS A 123 18.86 -11.75 8.32
N VAL A 124 18.05 -12.28 7.43
CA VAL A 124 17.33 -11.53 6.41
C VAL A 124 15.86 -11.94 6.45
N ASP A 125 15.00 -10.96 6.66
CA ASP A 125 13.56 -11.18 6.68
C ASP A 125 12.96 -11.00 5.28
N VAL A 126 12.05 -11.90 4.90
CA VAL A 126 11.29 -11.82 3.66
C VAL A 126 10.04 -10.97 3.90
N THR A 127 9.92 -9.84 3.18
CA THR A 127 8.71 -9.00 3.23
C THR A 127 7.75 -9.41 2.12
N GLN A 128 6.51 -9.69 2.50
CA GLN A 128 5.47 -10.07 1.54
C GLN A 128 4.84 -8.84 0.88
N PRO A 129 4.48 -8.90 -0.41
CA PRO A 129 3.64 -7.88 -1.04
C PRO A 129 2.25 -7.87 -0.39
N LYS A 130 1.60 -6.71 -0.38
CA LYS A 130 0.22 -6.58 0.12
C LYS A 130 -0.79 -7.25 -0.80
N ILE A 131 -0.56 -7.15 -2.11
CA ILE A 131 -1.37 -7.79 -3.14
C ILE A 131 -0.48 -8.84 -3.81
N LYS A 132 -0.85 -10.11 -3.67
CA LYS A 132 -0.12 -11.22 -4.28
C LYS A 132 -0.64 -11.52 -5.68
N THR A 133 0.17 -12.14 -6.51
CA THR A 133 -0.23 -12.59 -7.86
C THR A 133 -1.46 -13.49 -7.80
N GLU A 134 -1.52 -14.39 -6.81
CA GLU A 134 -2.61 -15.33 -6.61
C GLU A 134 -3.94 -14.64 -6.35
N ASP A 135 -3.94 -13.52 -5.59
CA ASP A 135 -5.14 -12.75 -5.29
C ASP A 135 -5.80 -12.25 -6.58
N LEU A 136 -5.00 -11.81 -7.55
CA LEU A 136 -5.49 -11.22 -8.80
C LEU A 136 -5.89 -12.24 -9.86
N LYS A 137 -5.47 -13.50 -9.75
CA LYS A 137 -5.85 -14.58 -10.69
C LYS A 137 -7.35 -14.87 -10.68
N SER A 138 -8.05 -14.54 -9.60
CA SER A 138 -9.50 -14.69 -9.49
C SER A 138 -10.29 -13.66 -10.31
N ILE A 139 -9.65 -12.57 -10.77
CA ILE A 139 -10.29 -11.52 -11.56
C ILE A 139 -10.32 -11.96 -13.04
N ASP A 140 -11.44 -12.51 -13.46
CA ASP A 140 -11.61 -13.15 -14.78
C ASP A 140 -12.72 -12.51 -15.63
N SER A 141 -13.54 -11.63 -15.05
CA SER A 141 -14.75 -11.14 -15.71
C SER A 141 -15.09 -9.70 -15.38
N VAL A 142 -15.88 -9.07 -16.25
CA VAL A 142 -16.54 -7.79 -15.94
C VAL A 142 -17.79 -8.07 -15.11
N LEU A 143 -17.86 -7.52 -13.89
CA LEU A 143 -19.06 -7.60 -13.04
C LEU A 143 -20.12 -6.63 -13.53
N ALA A 144 -19.75 -5.36 -13.72
CA ALA A 144 -20.61 -4.33 -14.32
C ALA A 144 -19.77 -3.14 -14.84
N GLY A 145 -20.42 -2.25 -15.55
CA GLY A 145 -19.84 -0.98 -15.97
C GLY A 145 -20.90 0.11 -16.11
N TYR A 146 -20.43 1.36 -16.11
CA TYR A 146 -21.25 2.54 -16.33
C TYR A 146 -20.46 3.62 -17.05
N SER A 147 -21.16 4.43 -17.85
CA SER A 147 -20.56 5.55 -18.59
C SER A 147 -21.45 6.77 -18.54
N THR A 148 -20.81 7.93 -18.52
CA THR A 148 -21.49 9.25 -18.66
C THR A 148 -20.79 10.07 -19.73
N THR A 149 -21.49 10.99 -20.36
CA THR A 149 -20.97 11.87 -21.41
C THR A 149 -20.72 13.28 -20.88
N PHE A 150 -19.75 13.98 -21.45
CA PHE A 150 -19.45 15.37 -21.15
C PHE A 150 -18.93 16.12 -22.37
N ASN A 151 -19.00 17.46 -22.34
CA ASN A 151 -18.46 18.27 -23.41
C ASN A 151 -16.93 18.31 -23.34
N SER A 152 -16.27 17.64 -24.29
CA SER A 152 -14.81 17.56 -24.38
C SER A 152 -14.12 18.89 -24.72
N SER A 153 -14.85 19.86 -25.24
CA SER A 153 -14.31 21.20 -25.56
C SER A 153 -13.98 22.04 -24.32
N ILE A 154 -14.54 21.68 -23.14
CA ILE A 154 -14.20 22.33 -21.87
C ILE A 154 -12.96 21.63 -21.30
N TYR A 155 -11.78 22.12 -21.71
CA TYR A 155 -10.49 21.45 -21.47
C TYR A 155 -10.23 21.14 -19.98
N GLY A 156 -10.28 22.15 -19.09
CA GLY A 156 -10.00 21.96 -17.66
C GLY A 156 -10.93 20.93 -17.01
N ARG A 157 -12.24 20.96 -17.36
CA ARG A 157 -13.21 19.97 -16.89
C ARG A 157 -12.87 18.57 -17.40
N SER A 158 -12.59 18.42 -18.67
CA SER A 158 -12.25 17.15 -19.31
C SER A 158 -11.00 16.53 -18.69
N TYR A 159 -9.98 17.37 -18.47
CA TYR A 159 -8.74 16.99 -17.80
C TYR A 159 -8.97 16.50 -16.36
N ASN A 160 -9.76 17.24 -15.58
CA ASN A 160 -10.08 16.89 -14.20
C ASN A 160 -10.82 15.56 -14.08
N ILE A 161 -11.80 15.30 -14.97
CA ILE A 161 -12.52 14.02 -15.01
C ILE A 161 -11.54 12.88 -15.31
N ALA A 162 -10.67 13.05 -16.30
CA ALA A 162 -9.68 12.03 -16.68
C ALA A 162 -8.67 11.77 -15.57
N LEU A 163 -8.14 12.82 -14.93
CA LEU A 163 -7.20 12.71 -13.82
C LEU A 163 -7.83 11.97 -12.62
N ALA A 164 -9.04 12.36 -12.23
CA ALA A 164 -9.74 11.76 -11.11
C ALA A 164 -10.02 10.27 -11.35
N LEU A 165 -10.55 9.91 -12.54
CA LEU A 165 -10.83 8.52 -12.88
C LEU A 165 -9.55 7.69 -13.00
N LYS A 166 -8.48 8.21 -13.59
CA LYS A 166 -7.18 7.54 -13.64
C LYS A 166 -6.69 7.15 -12.24
N ARG A 167 -6.84 8.05 -11.25
CA ARG A 167 -6.45 7.81 -9.86
C ARG A 167 -7.33 6.79 -9.14
N CYS A 168 -8.56 6.59 -9.60
CA CYS A 168 -9.48 5.58 -9.06
C CYS A 168 -9.19 4.17 -9.56
N SER A 169 -8.35 3.99 -10.60
CA SER A 169 -8.02 2.66 -11.14
C SER A 169 -7.11 1.92 -10.15
N THR A 170 -7.68 0.97 -9.42
CA THR A 170 -6.99 0.22 -8.36
C THR A 170 -7.68 -1.10 -8.05
N VAL A 171 -6.96 -1.98 -7.35
CA VAL A 171 -7.53 -3.19 -6.75
C VAL A 171 -8.14 -2.85 -5.39
N VAL A 172 -9.28 -3.44 -5.08
CA VAL A 172 -9.94 -3.37 -3.77
C VAL A 172 -10.10 -4.78 -3.25
N MET A 173 -9.39 -5.12 -2.17
CA MET A 173 -9.38 -6.46 -1.59
C MET A 173 -10.71 -6.79 -0.88
N PRO A 174 -11.05 -8.07 -0.65
CA PRO A 174 -12.20 -8.47 0.15
C PRO A 174 -12.22 -7.75 1.51
N GLY A 175 -13.38 -7.16 1.87
CA GLY A 175 -13.57 -6.38 3.10
C GLY A 175 -12.97 -4.98 3.09
N GLU A 176 -12.18 -4.61 2.08
CA GLU A 176 -11.59 -3.26 1.97
C GLU A 176 -12.64 -2.24 1.51
N THR A 177 -12.56 -1.04 2.08
CA THR A 177 -13.40 0.09 1.68
C THR A 177 -12.63 1.04 0.77
N PHE A 178 -13.13 1.22 -0.44
CA PHE A 178 -12.66 2.25 -1.36
C PHE A 178 -13.23 3.61 -0.97
N SER A 179 -12.39 4.65 -1.03
CA SER A 179 -12.78 6.07 -0.85
C SER A 179 -12.34 6.86 -2.08
N TYR A 180 -13.30 7.53 -2.70
CA TYR A 180 -13.02 8.37 -3.88
C TYR A 180 -12.12 9.55 -3.53
N ASN A 181 -12.38 10.21 -2.40
CA ASN A 181 -11.56 11.34 -1.94
C ASN A 181 -10.13 10.92 -1.62
N LYS A 182 -9.95 9.76 -0.98
CA LYS A 182 -8.60 9.21 -0.70
C LYS A 182 -7.85 8.88 -1.99
N ALA A 183 -8.54 8.33 -2.99
CA ALA A 183 -7.93 7.98 -4.26
C ALA A 183 -7.55 9.21 -5.09
N THR A 184 -8.40 10.21 -5.15
CA THR A 184 -8.18 11.41 -5.97
C THR A 184 -7.30 12.46 -5.30
N GLY A 185 -7.28 12.50 -3.97
CA GLY A 185 -6.66 13.56 -3.17
C GLY A 185 -7.40 14.89 -3.27
N PRO A 186 -6.91 15.93 -2.59
CA PRO A 186 -7.53 17.27 -2.56
C PRO A 186 -7.54 17.91 -3.96
N ARG A 187 -8.62 18.67 -4.25
CA ARG A 187 -8.86 19.31 -5.56
C ARG A 187 -8.12 20.65 -5.65
N THR A 188 -6.79 20.59 -5.68
CA THR A 188 -5.91 21.76 -5.75
C THR A 188 -5.06 21.77 -7.02
N ILE A 189 -4.56 22.93 -7.42
CA ILE A 189 -3.60 23.07 -8.53
C ILE A 189 -2.32 22.26 -8.23
N SER A 190 -1.82 22.32 -6.99
CA SER A 190 -0.63 21.56 -6.57
C SER A 190 -0.82 20.04 -6.66
N ASN A 191 -2.06 19.57 -6.57
CA ASN A 191 -2.41 18.17 -6.79
C ASN A 191 -2.77 17.86 -8.26
N GLY A 192 -2.48 18.80 -9.20
CA GLY A 192 -2.61 18.63 -10.63
C GLY A 192 -4.02 18.91 -11.20
N PHE A 193 -4.99 19.34 -10.39
CA PHE A 193 -6.30 19.73 -10.91
C PHE A 193 -6.24 21.11 -11.56
N GLN A 194 -7.08 21.31 -12.59
CA GLN A 194 -7.21 22.56 -13.32
C GLN A 194 -8.48 23.30 -12.91
N ASN A 195 -8.48 24.63 -13.13
CA ASN A 195 -9.67 25.42 -12.98
C ASN A 195 -10.74 25.02 -14.00
N ALA A 196 -11.95 24.89 -13.54
CA ALA A 196 -13.15 24.68 -14.32
C ALA A 196 -14.36 25.00 -13.46
N SER A 197 -15.53 25.17 -14.10
CA SER A 197 -16.76 25.50 -13.38
C SER A 197 -17.13 24.47 -12.34
N VAL A 198 -17.31 24.90 -11.08
CA VAL A 198 -17.81 24.14 -9.92
C VAL A 198 -19.07 24.81 -9.39
N ILE A 199 -19.89 24.06 -8.65
CA ILE A 199 -21.05 24.59 -7.94
C ILE A 199 -20.65 24.79 -6.48
N VAL A 200 -20.60 26.03 -6.01
CA VAL A 200 -20.35 26.40 -4.62
C VAL A 200 -21.58 27.16 -4.09
N SER A 201 -22.21 26.67 -3.05
CA SER A 201 -23.41 27.28 -2.48
C SER A 201 -24.51 27.59 -3.50
N GLY A 202 -24.68 26.69 -4.50
CA GLY A 202 -25.70 26.84 -5.54
C GLY A 202 -25.32 27.79 -6.71
N THR A 203 -24.13 28.42 -6.70
CA THR A 203 -23.62 29.29 -7.77
C THR A 203 -22.46 28.64 -8.52
N TYR A 204 -22.31 28.97 -9.81
CA TYR A 204 -21.17 28.51 -10.60
C TYR A 204 -19.98 29.45 -10.40
N GLN A 205 -18.83 28.86 -10.05
CA GLN A 205 -17.57 29.55 -9.87
C GLN A 205 -16.46 28.79 -10.59
N ASP A 206 -15.41 29.51 -10.99
CA ASP A 206 -14.23 28.87 -11.58
C ASP A 206 -13.23 28.51 -10.49
N ALA A 207 -13.01 27.21 -10.26
CA ALA A 207 -12.12 26.69 -9.23
C ALA A 207 -11.52 25.33 -9.62
N PRO A 208 -10.42 24.90 -8.96
CA PRO A 208 -9.81 23.61 -9.26
C PRO A 208 -10.78 22.45 -9.00
N GLY A 209 -10.78 21.45 -9.90
CA GLY A 209 -11.54 20.21 -9.72
C GLY A 209 -12.94 20.20 -10.32
N GLY A 210 -13.35 21.25 -11.06
CA GLY A 210 -14.63 21.20 -11.81
C GLY A 210 -14.69 19.98 -12.71
N GLY A 211 -15.78 19.19 -12.57
CA GLY A 211 -15.98 17.92 -13.27
C GLY A 211 -15.73 16.66 -12.45
N VAL A 212 -15.00 16.72 -11.34
CA VAL A 212 -14.63 15.56 -10.49
C VAL A 212 -15.86 14.78 -10.00
N CYS A 213 -16.95 15.46 -9.66
CA CYS A 213 -18.21 14.82 -9.25
C CYS A 213 -18.85 13.96 -10.37
N GLN A 214 -18.58 14.23 -11.64
CA GLN A 214 -19.03 13.34 -12.71
C GLN A 214 -18.25 12.03 -12.71
N GLY A 215 -16.94 12.06 -12.36
CA GLY A 215 -16.13 10.86 -12.17
C GLY A 215 -16.67 10.01 -11.01
N SER A 216 -16.95 10.62 -9.84
CA SER A 216 -17.50 9.89 -8.68
C SER A 216 -18.86 9.31 -8.99
N THR A 217 -19.74 10.03 -9.69
CA THR A 217 -21.06 9.57 -10.12
C THR A 217 -20.95 8.38 -11.08
N THR A 218 -20.01 8.43 -12.03
CA THR A 218 -19.80 7.31 -12.97
C THR A 218 -19.34 6.06 -12.22
N LEU A 219 -18.38 6.21 -11.29
CA LEU A 219 -17.89 5.12 -10.46
C LEU A 219 -18.96 4.58 -9.50
N PHE A 220 -19.76 5.47 -8.88
CA PHE A 220 -20.88 5.07 -8.02
C PHE A 220 -21.85 4.13 -8.75
N ASN A 221 -22.23 4.50 -9.98
CA ASN A 221 -23.16 3.69 -10.77
C ASN A 221 -22.54 2.35 -11.18
N ALA A 222 -21.26 2.32 -11.51
CA ALA A 222 -20.57 1.07 -11.80
C ALA A 222 -20.51 0.15 -10.57
N ALA A 223 -20.15 0.69 -9.40
CA ALA A 223 -20.15 -0.05 -8.13
C ALA A 223 -21.54 -0.53 -7.71
N LEU A 224 -22.55 0.34 -7.87
CA LEU A 224 -23.94 0.02 -7.57
C LEU A 224 -24.45 -1.16 -8.42
N LEU A 225 -24.15 -1.15 -9.72
CA LEU A 225 -24.52 -2.21 -10.67
C LEU A 225 -23.69 -3.49 -10.52
N SER A 226 -22.50 -3.41 -9.93
CA SER A 226 -21.69 -4.59 -9.62
C SER A 226 -22.18 -5.36 -8.40
N GLY A 227 -23.05 -4.79 -7.57
CA GLY A 227 -23.49 -5.39 -6.31
C GLY A 227 -22.60 -5.06 -5.10
N LEU A 228 -21.60 -4.21 -5.26
CA LEU A 228 -20.73 -3.75 -4.18
C LEU A 228 -21.51 -2.97 -3.11
N ASP A 229 -21.09 -3.05 -1.86
CA ASP A 229 -21.81 -2.42 -0.74
C ASP A 229 -21.48 -0.92 -0.66
N ILE A 230 -22.48 -0.08 -0.99
CA ILE A 230 -22.35 1.38 -0.96
C ILE A 230 -22.45 1.86 0.49
N THR A 231 -21.36 2.39 1.03
CA THR A 231 -21.25 2.78 2.44
C THR A 231 -21.36 4.28 2.66
N GLN A 232 -21.07 5.09 1.62
CA GLN A 232 -21.28 6.54 1.67
C GLN A 232 -21.59 7.07 0.27
N VAL A 233 -22.68 7.81 0.16
CA VAL A 233 -23.07 8.55 -1.06
C VAL A 233 -23.94 9.74 -0.68
N ARG A 234 -23.81 10.83 -1.40
CA ARG A 234 -24.63 12.04 -1.24
C ARG A 234 -25.01 12.62 -2.60
N ASN A 235 -26.21 13.17 -2.73
CA ASN A 235 -26.64 13.87 -3.95
C ASN A 235 -26.10 15.31 -4.02
N HIS A 236 -26.05 15.86 -5.23
CA HIS A 236 -25.81 17.29 -5.43
C HIS A 236 -26.98 18.12 -4.92
N SER A 237 -26.74 19.40 -4.65
CA SER A 237 -27.80 20.36 -4.36
C SER A 237 -28.71 20.60 -5.58
N LYS A 238 -28.17 20.54 -6.79
CA LYS A 238 -28.93 20.66 -8.04
C LYS A 238 -28.89 19.35 -8.83
N THR A 239 -29.94 19.10 -9.62
CA THR A 239 -30.01 17.91 -10.48
C THR A 239 -28.88 17.89 -11.51
N SER A 240 -28.24 16.74 -11.70
CA SER A 240 -27.19 16.54 -12.69
C SER A 240 -27.79 16.16 -14.04
N SER A 241 -27.30 16.75 -15.12
CA SER A 241 -27.80 16.45 -16.49
C SER A 241 -27.28 15.12 -17.07
N TYR A 242 -26.22 14.54 -16.49
CA TYR A 242 -25.54 13.35 -17.01
C TYR A 242 -25.99 12.02 -16.37
N VAL A 243 -26.90 12.07 -15.38
CA VAL A 243 -27.54 10.89 -14.77
C VAL A 243 -28.98 11.22 -14.35
N PRO A 244 -29.86 10.21 -14.22
CA PRO A 244 -31.17 10.40 -13.62
C PRO A 244 -31.08 10.84 -12.14
N ARG A 245 -32.14 11.49 -11.63
CA ARG A 245 -32.27 11.81 -10.20
C ARG A 245 -32.09 10.56 -9.33
N GLY A 246 -31.40 10.71 -8.19
CA GLY A 246 -31.05 9.59 -7.31
C GLY A 246 -29.92 8.67 -7.80
N ARG A 247 -29.22 9.05 -8.85
CA ARG A 247 -28.09 8.29 -9.41
C ARG A 247 -26.78 9.08 -9.40
N ASP A 248 -26.75 10.23 -8.78
CA ASP A 248 -25.56 11.08 -8.64
C ASP A 248 -24.82 10.85 -7.32
N ALA A 249 -23.52 11.12 -7.32
CA ALA A 249 -22.66 11.03 -6.14
C ALA A 249 -21.78 12.28 -6.07
N MET A 250 -22.20 13.25 -5.26
CA MET A 250 -21.46 14.47 -4.98
C MET A 250 -20.31 14.19 -4.03
N VAL A 251 -19.16 14.79 -4.32
CA VAL A 251 -17.96 14.74 -3.48
C VAL A 251 -17.36 16.13 -3.34
N ASN A 252 -16.78 16.41 -2.17
CA ASN A 252 -16.00 17.61 -1.91
C ASN A 252 -14.80 17.29 -0.98
N ASP A 253 -13.95 18.28 -0.70
CA ASP A 253 -12.76 18.08 0.12
C ASP A 253 -13.03 18.15 1.64
N SER A 254 -14.27 18.47 2.07
CA SER A 254 -14.59 18.70 3.47
C SER A 254 -15.39 17.57 4.12
N ASP A 255 -16.59 17.25 3.62
CA ASP A 255 -17.57 16.42 4.33
C ASP A 255 -18.26 15.36 3.48
N SER A 256 -18.07 15.38 2.16
CA SER A 256 -18.77 14.49 1.26
C SER A 256 -17.82 13.63 0.46
N ASP A 257 -17.95 12.33 0.61
CA ASP A 257 -17.16 11.32 -0.10
C ASP A 257 -18.09 10.29 -0.75
N PHE A 258 -17.59 9.60 -1.76
CA PHE A 258 -18.20 8.38 -2.25
C PHE A 258 -17.35 7.18 -1.79
N LYS A 259 -17.98 6.25 -1.06
CA LYS A 259 -17.35 5.05 -0.55
C LYS A 259 -18.19 3.81 -0.84
N PHE A 260 -17.48 2.73 -1.11
CA PHE A 260 -18.07 1.39 -1.14
C PHE A 260 -17.12 0.38 -0.51
N THR A 261 -17.64 -0.71 0.01
CA THR A 261 -16.85 -1.85 0.52
C THR A 261 -16.94 -3.02 -0.46
N ASN A 262 -15.84 -3.68 -0.71
CA ASN A 262 -15.84 -4.94 -1.41
C ASN A 262 -16.37 -6.04 -0.47
N ASN A 263 -17.64 -6.36 -0.62
CA ASN A 263 -18.37 -7.38 0.14
C ASN A 263 -18.29 -8.78 -0.48
N PHE A 264 -17.47 -8.95 -1.51
CA PHE A 264 -17.23 -10.25 -2.16
C PHE A 264 -16.09 -11.01 -1.49
N ASN A 265 -15.97 -12.30 -1.83
CA ASN A 265 -14.89 -13.17 -1.34
C ASN A 265 -13.59 -13.00 -2.15
N HIS A 266 -13.66 -12.36 -3.32
CA HIS A 266 -12.52 -12.13 -4.21
C HIS A 266 -12.28 -10.62 -4.39
N PRO A 267 -11.05 -10.21 -4.75
CA PRO A 267 -10.74 -8.82 -5.05
C PRO A 267 -11.50 -8.34 -6.29
N VAL A 268 -11.74 -7.03 -6.35
CA VAL A 268 -12.23 -6.36 -7.53
C VAL A 268 -11.21 -5.35 -8.04
N TYR A 269 -11.20 -5.12 -9.35
CA TYR A 269 -10.38 -4.10 -9.98
C TYR A 269 -11.26 -3.04 -10.61
N ILE A 270 -11.03 -1.78 -10.24
CA ILE A 270 -11.65 -0.61 -10.85
C ILE A 270 -10.82 -0.24 -12.08
N SER A 271 -11.41 -0.35 -13.27
CA SER A 271 -10.85 0.18 -14.52
C SER A 271 -11.63 1.43 -14.89
N ALA A 272 -11.02 2.60 -14.72
CA ALA A 272 -11.68 3.89 -14.89
C ALA A 272 -10.90 4.76 -15.89
N TYR A 273 -11.61 5.33 -16.84
CA TYR A 273 -11.05 6.11 -17.95
C TYR A 273 -11.98 7.25 -18.36
N ALA A 274 -11.43 8.36 -18.79
CA ALA A 274 -12.19 9.37 -19.50
C ALA A 274 -11.40 9.91 -20.70
N GLY A 275 -12.09 10.09 -21.81
CA GLY A 275 -11.54 10.63 -23.06
C GLY A 275 -12.62 10.72 -24.13
N GLY A 276 -12.42 11.58 -25.14
CA GLY A 276 -13.38 11.72 -26.24
C GLY A 276 -14.80 12.12 -25.80
N GLY A 277 -14.95 12.86 -24.67
CA GLY A 277 -16.26 13.28 -24.18
C GLY A 277 -17.01 12.20 -23.40
N GLN A 278 -16.37 11.08 -23.07
CA GLN A 278 -16.98 10.00 -22.29
C GLN A 278 -16.13 9.66 -21.05
N ALA A 279 -16.77 9.54 -19.91
CA ALA A 279 -16.25 8.94 -18.69
C ALA A 279 -16.80 7.52 -18.58
N SER A 280 -15.94 6.52 -18.39
CA SER A 280 -16.31 5.11 -18.35
C SER A 280 -15.61 4.41 -17.20
N VAL A 281 -16.37 3.62 -16.45
CA VAL A 281 -15.86 2.78 -15.38
C VAL A 281 -16.38 1.35 -15.58
N LYS A 282 -15.47 0.39 -15.48
CA LYS A 282 -15.80 -1.04 -15.40
C LYS A 282 -15.25 -1.61 -14.11
N ILE A 283 -16.02 -2.40 -13.42
CA ILE A 283 -15.59 -3.19 -12.27
C ILE A 283 -15.33 -4.61 -12.75
N TYR A 284 -14.10 -5.06 -12.62
CA TYR A 284 -13.69 -6.43 -12.90
C TYR A 284 -13.61 -7.20 -11.58
N GLY A 285 -13.90 -8.48 -11.59
CA GLY A 285 -13.84 -9.36 -10.43
C GLY A 285 -13.98 -10.81 -10.85
N SER A 286 -14.23 -11.68 -9.87
CA SER A 286 -14.47 -13.09 -10.13
C SER A 286 -15.86 -13.32 -10.73
N SER A 287 -15.95 -14.14 -11.76
CA SER A 287 -17.22 -14.61 -12.33
C SER A 287 -18.12 -15.29 -11.27
N GLN A 288 -17.55 -15.85 -10.20
CA GLN A 288 -18.27 -16.46 -9.07
C GLN A 288 -19.01 -15.41 -8.22
N ASP A 289 -18.55 -14.16 -8.23
CA ASP A 289 -19.17 -13.05 -7.50
C ASP A 289 -20.21 -12.30 -8.33
N LYS A 290 -20.34 -12.64 -9.61
CA LYS A 290 -21.27 -11.98 -10.52
C LYS A 290 -22.71 -12.18 -10.07
N VAL A 291 -23.46 -11.08 -10.00
CA VAL A 291 -24.86 -11.03 -9.60
C VAL A 291 -25.69 -10.27 -10.64
N SER A 292 -26.99 -10.54 -10.70
CA SER A 292 -27.92 -9.71 -11.47
C SER A 292 -28.39 -8.57 -10.61
N VAL A 293 -28.27 -7.35 -11.12
CA VAL A 293 -28.64 -6.13 -10.39
C VAL A 293 -29.63 -5.31 -11.20
N SER A 294 -30.74 -4.92 -10.57
CA SER A 294 -31.67 -3.92 -11.10
C SER A 294 -31.77 -2.73 -10.15
N ILE A 295 -31.87 -1.54 -10.73
CA ILE A 295 -32.02 -0.28 -9.98
C ILE A 295 -33.36 0.34 -10.30
N LYS A 296 -34.07 0.71 -9.26
CA LYS A 296 -35.33 1.47 -9.34
C LYS A 296 -35.14 2.80 -8.62
N THR A 297 -35.59 3.90 -9.24
CA THR A 297 -35.66 5.22 -8.62
C THR A 297 -37.12 5.67 -8.59
N ASP A 298 -37.63 5.96 -7.39
CA ASP A 298 -38.98 6.49 -7.19
C ASP A 298 -38.87 7.99 -6.95
N ASN A 299 -39.31 8.78 -7.91
CA ASN A 299 -39.35 10.25 -7.83
C ASN A 299 -40.49 10.72 -6.93
N PHE A 300 -40.24 11.77 -6.16
CA PHE A 300 -41.23 12.39 -5.28
C PHE A 300 -40.98 13.92 -5.18
N ILE A 301 -41.93 14.62 -4.58
CA ILE A 301 -41.80 16.03 -4.21
C ILE A 301 -41.80 16.12 -2.68
N TYR A 302 -40.86 16.84 -2.12
CA TYR A 302 -40.73 17.12 -0.69
C TYR A 302 -40.62 18.63 -0.47
N ASN A 303 -41.60 19.23 0.18
CA ASN A 303 -41.71 20.68 0.42
C ASN A 303 -41.49 21.49 -0.88
N GLY A 304 -42.12 21.08 -1.98
CA GLY A 304 -41.96 21.73 -3.30
C GLY A 304 -40.67 21.39 -4.05
N LEU A 305 -39.73 20.67 -3.43
CA LEU A 305 -38.46 20.30 -4.03
C LEU A 305 -38.48 18.89 -4.63
N PRO A 306 -37.87 18.69 -5.82
CA PRO A 306 -37.80 17.37 -6.44
C PRO A 306 -36.87 16.44 -5.66
N GLY A 307 -37.26 15.19 -5.50
CA GLY A 307 -36.47 14.15 -4.84
C GLY A 307 -36.57 12.81 -5.56
N ALA A 308 -35.71 11.89 -5.15
CA ALA A 308 -35.68 10.52 -5.64
C ALA A 308 -35.24 9.55 -4.54
N LYS A 309 -35.91 8.41 -4.40
CA LYS A 309 -35.49 7.28 -3.58
C LYS A 309 -34.92 6.20 -4.50
N THR A 310 -33.68 5.79 -4.25
CA THR A 310 -32.99 4.78 -5.06
C THR A 310 -32.96 3.45 -4.33
N TYR A 311 -33.45 2.43 -5.01
CA TYR A 311 -33.50 1.04 -4.55
C TYR A 311 -32.68 0.17 -5.47
N ARG A 312 -31.95 -0.77 -4.90
CA ARG A 312 -31.18 -1.80 -5.62
C ARG A 312 -31.74 -3.18 -5.28
N THR A 313 -32.08 -3.94 -6.30
CA THR A 313 -32.41 -5.35 -6.16
C THR A 313 -31.28 -6.19 -6.68
N ILE A 314 -30.71 -7.06 -5.84
CA ILE A 314 -29.69 -8.05 -6.21
C ILE A 314 -30.38 -9.41 -6.29
N THR A 315 -30.19 -10.12 -7.41
CA THR A 315 -30.65 -11.49 -7.59
C THR A 315 -29.44 -12.43 -7.75
N LYS A 316 -29.34 -13.41 -6.84
CA LYS A 316 -28.31 -14.47 -6.88
C LYS A 316 -28.99 -15.81 -6.59
N ASN A 317 -28.74 -16.83 -7.43
CA ASN A 317 -29.28 -18.17 -7.28
C ASN A 317 -30.83 -18.21 -7.12
N GLY A 318 -31.51 -17.37 -7.90
CA GLY A 318 -32.99 -17.27 -7.87
C GLY A 318 -33.60 -16.52 -6.68
N LYS A 319 -32.77 -16.06 -5.73
CA LYS A 319 -33.20 -15.24 -4.59
C LYS A 319 -32.93 -13.78 -4.86
N SER A 320 -33.93 -12.94 -4.61
CA SER A 320 -33.83 -11.47 -4.79
C SER A 320 -33.92 -10.76 -3.44
N GLU A 321 -33.05 -9.78 -3.25
CA GLU A 321 -33.07 -8.88 -2.10
C GLU A 321 -33.06 -7.44 -2.59
N THR A 322 -33.99 -6.63 -2.07
CA THR A 322 -34.10 -5.19 -2.40
C THR A 322 -33.65 -4.36 -1.21
N LYS A 323 -32.71 -3.46 -1.44
CA LYS A 323 -32.25 -2.49 -0.43
C LYS A 323 -32.48 -1.06 -0.89
N HIS A 324 -32.92 -0.20 0.02
CA HIS A 324 -32.85 1.24 -0.14
C HIS A 324 -31.40 1.69 -0.05
N ILE A 325 -30.92 2.42 -1.06
CA ILE A 325 -29.53 2.91 -1.12
C ILE A 325 -29.44 4.30 -0.49
N TYR A 326 -30.18 5.26 -1.02
CA TYR A 326 -30.25 6.58 -0.41
C TYR A 326 -31.47 7.37 -0.93
N THR A 327 -31.77 8.47 -0.24
CA THR A 327 -32.80 9.43 -0.64
C THR A 327 -32.13 10.75 -1.00
N ALA A 328 -32.40 11.24 -2.20
CA ALA A 328 -31.94 12.52 -2.72
C ALA A 328 -33.03 13.56 -2.68
N VAL A 329 -32.75 14.80 -2.31
CA VAL A 329 -33.60 15.98 -2.44
C VAL A 329 -32.76 17.08 -3.07
N TYR A 330 -33.26 17.75 -4.10
CA TYR A 330 -32.55 18.75 -4.88
C TYR A 330 -33.13 20.12 -4.65
N GLN A 331 -32.26 21.09 -4.48
CA GLN A 331 -32.61 22.52 -4.46
C GLN A 331 -32.47 23.01 -5.90
N GLU A 332 -33.50 23.49 -6.50
CA GLU A 332 -33.50 24.07 -7.85
C GLU A 332 -33.25 25.55 -7.85
#